data_d6031dd1e4d83d44bfa47f3367a3848b
#
_entry.id   d6031dd1e4d83d44bfa47f3367a3848b
#
_cell.length_a   1.000
_cell.length_b   1.000
_cell.length_c   1.000
_cell.angle_alpha   90.00
_cell.angle_beta   90.00
_cell.angle_gamma   90.00
#
_symmetry.space_group_name_H-M   'P 1'
#
loop_
_entity.id
_entity.type
_entity.pdbx_description
1 polymer ?
#
loop_
_entity_poly.entity_id
_entity_poly.type
_entity_poly.pdbx_seq_one_letter_code
_entity_poly.pdbx_strand_id
1 'polypeptide(L)'
;MNRSDYDSIIQTAIQIQKEWRTIPAPRRGDLIRVFGNELRADIETIGTAIMKDAKKIHAEAIGEVQEAIDMCDFAVGLSRQLYGLTIQSERPEHKLQEVYNPLGVVGVITAFNFPCAVWAWNHCLAMVCGNSVVWKGSPKAKNVTDSCKQAWDRAVEKTFPEPWFKFKNLLQVVDGDKEEAEWMADDSNINLLSATGSTAMGKALAPRVSARMGKALYELGGNNGMI
;
A
#
# COMPACT_ATOMS: atom_id res chain seq x y z
N MET A 1 10.49 -7.26 -15.48
CA MET A 1 9.40 -6.87 -16.45
C MET A 1 9.95 -5.92 -17.49
N ASN A 2 9.25 -5.66 -18.62
CA ASN A 2 9.68 -4.62 -19.53
C ASN A 2 9.01 -3.27 -19.21
N ARG A 3 9.50 -2.17 -19.80
CA ARG A 3 9.00 -0.82 -19.53
C ARG A 3 7.54 -0.61 -19.95
N SER A 4 7.12 -1.21 -21.07
CA SER A 4 5.73 -1.11 -21.55
C SER A 4 4.73 -1.76 -20.60
N ASP A 5 5.11 -2.89 -19.98
CA ASP A 5 4.27 -3.56 -18.96
C ASP A 5 4.15 -2.68 -17.72
N TYR A 6 5.27 -2.08 -17.27
CA TYR A 6 5.25 -1.13 -16.16
C TYR A 6 4.33 0.07 -16.44
N ASP A 7 4.47 0.69 -17.61
CA ASP A 7 3.65 1.84 -17.98
C ASP A 7 2.15 1.47 -18.03
N SER A 8 1.80 0.27 -18.47
CA SER A 8 0.42 -0.25 -18.45
C SER A 8 -0.11 -0.41 -17.02
N ILE A 9 0.71 -0.92 -16.10
CA ILE A 9 0.39 -1.02 -14.66
C ILE A 9 0.05 0.36 -14.08
N ILE A 10 0.90 1.35 -14.34
CA ILE A 10 0.69 2.72 -13.86
C ILE A 10 -0.60 3.31 -14.42
N GLN A 11 -0.84 3.19 -15.72
CA GLN A 11 -2.07 3.69 -16.34
C GLN A 11 -3.32 3.02 -15.75
N THR A 12 -3.27 1.71 -15.50
CA THR A 12 -4.35 0.97 -14.85
C THR A 12 -4.61 1.52 -13.43
N ALA A 13 -3.55 1.72 -12.65
CA ALA A 13 -3.64 2.27 -11.29
C ALA A 13 -4.26 3.69 -11.27
N ILE A 14 -3.88 4.54 -12.22
CA ILE A 14 -4.44 5.90 -12.37
C ILE A 14 -5.93 5.85 -12.70
N GLN A 15 -6.33 5.03 -13.67
CA GLN A 15 -7.73 4.98 -14.10
C GLN A 15 -8.65 4.45 -13.00
N ILE A 16 -8.27 3.36 -12.35
CA ILE A 16 -9.10 2.77 -11.29
C ILE A 16 -9.18 3.68 -10.04
N GLN A 17 -8.13 4.44 -9.73
CA GLN A 17 -8.11 5.38 -8.63
C GLN A 17 -9.13 6.50 -8.81
N LYS A 18 -9.35 6.99 -10.04
CA LYS A 18 -10.35 8.02 -10.33
C LYS A 18 -11.76 7.60 -9.95
N GLU A 19 -12.08 6.32 -10.10
CA GLU A 19 -13.36 5.78 -9.66
C GLU A 19 -13.37 5.53 -8.14
N TRP A 20 -12.29 4.94 -7.61
CA TRP A 20 -12.18 4.61 -6.19
C TRP A 20 -12.31 5.83 -5.27
N ARG A 21 -11.71 6.95 -5.65
CA ARG A 21 -11.80 8.20 -4.88
C ARG A 21 -13.24 8.73 -4.70
N THR A 22 -14.16 8.32 -5.57
CA THR A 22 -15.57 8.72 -5.47
C THR A 22 -16.37 7.86 -4.50
N ILE A 23 -15.85 6.69 -4.13
CA ILE A 23 -16.47 5.81 -3.14
C ILE A 23 -16.29 6.42 -1.74
N PRO A 24 -17.35 6.58 -0.94
CA PRO A 24 -17.24 7.12 0.41
C PRO A 24 -16.26 6.35 1.30
N ALA A 25 -15.49 7.05 2.13
CA ALA A 25 -14.45 6.42 2.95
C ALA A 25 -14.93 5.24 3.81
N PRO A 26 -16.11 5.27 4.49
CA PRO A 26 -16.62 4.11 5.20
C PRO A 26 -16.85 2.89 4.31
N ARG A 27 -17.29 3.10 3.06
CA ARG A 27 -17.46 2.00 2.07
C ARG A 27 -16.12 1.44 1.62
N ARG A 28 -15.08 2.28 1.51
CA ARG A 28 -13.71 1.80 1.31
C ARG A 28 -13.22 0.97 2.50
N GLY A 29 -13.60 1.38 3.72
CA GLY A 29 -13.36 0.61 4.94
C GLY A 29 -14.04 -0.77 4.94
N ASP A 30 -15.23 -0.91 4.36
CA ASP A 30 -15.89 -2.22 4.23
C ASP A 30 -15.03 -3.22 3.44
N LEU A 31 -14.39 -2.79 2.35
CA LEU A 31 -13.46 -3.64 1.59
C LEU A 31 -12.26 -4.05 2.46
N ILE A 32 -11.67 -3.11 3.21
CA ILE A 32 -10.52 -3.42 4.06
C ILE A 32 -10.91 -4.37 5.20
N ARG A 33 -12.12 -4.26 5.74
CA ARG A 33 -12.62 -5.22 6.73
C ARG A 33 -12.73 -6.64 6.14
N VAL A 34 -13.27 -6.76 4.92
CA VAL A 34 -13.35 -8.06 4.23
C VAL A 34 -11.95 -8.59 3.93
N PHE A 35 -11.03 -7.72 3.49
CA PHE A 35 -9.63 -8.08 3.27
C PHE A 35 -8.95 -8.60 4.54
N GLY A 36 -9.15 -7.97 5.69
CA GLY A 36 -8.67 -8.48 6.99
C GLY A 36 -9.22 -9.88 7.31
N ASN A 37 -10.47 -10.17 6.93
CA ASN A 37 -11.05 -11.51 7.09
C ASN A 37 -10.41 -12.54 6.15
N GLU A 38 -10.04 -12.16 4.91
CA GLU A 38 -9.30 -13.05 4.01
C GLU A 38 -7.90 -13.34 4.54
N LEU A 39 -7.22 -12.35 5.11
CA LEU A 39 -5.92 -12.57 5.76
C LEU A 39 -6.04 -13.51 6.97
N ARG A 40 -7.10 -13.35 7.81
CA ARG A 40 -7.37 -14.27 8.94
C ARG A 40 -7.61 -15.70 8.47
N ALA A 41 -8.35 -15.87 7.39
CA ALA A 41 -8.62 -17.20 6.81
C ALA A 41 -7.35 -17.83 6.25
N ASP A 42 -6.43 -17.06 5.71
CA ASP A 42 -5.19 -17.52 5.07
C ASP A 42 -3.96 -17.40 5.96
N ILE A 43 -4.10 -17.15 7.26
CA ILE A 43 -2.97 -16.84 8.16
C ILE A 43 -1.87 -17.92 8.10
N GLU A 44 -2.22 -19.18 8.09
CA GLU A 44 -1.26 -20.28 8.00
C GLU A 44 -0.63 -20.40 6.59
N THR A 45 -1.41 -20.15 5.55
CA THR A 45 -0.92 -20.18 4.16
C THR A 45 0.11 -19.08 3.91
N ILE A 46 -0.22 -17.84 4.31
CA ILE A 46 0.68 -16.68 4.16
C ILE A 46 1.88 -16.84 5.10
N GLY A 47 1.65 -17.30 6.35
CA GLY A 47 2.73 -17.58 7.30
C GLY A 47 3.72 -18.61 6.77
N THR A 48 3.23 -19.70 6.12
CA THR A 48 4.08 -20.69 5.46
C THR A 48 4.90 -20.06 4.32
N ALA A 49 4.31 -19.17 3.52
CA ALA A 49 5.03 -18.44 2.49
C ALA A 49 6.14 -17.56 3.09
N ILE A 50 5.85 -16.83 4.19
CA ILE A 50 6.85 -16.02 4.92
C ILE A 50 7.99 -16.90 5.46
N MET A 51 7.69 -18.04 6.08
CA MET A 51 8.71 -18.99 6.56
C MET A 51 9.63 -19.43 5.42
N LYS A 52 9.04 -19.74 4.26
CA LYS A 52 9.78 -20.21 3.09
C LYS A 52 10.66 -19.12 2.48
N ASP A 53 10.12 -17.91 2.32
CA ASP A 53 10.77 -16.82 1.60
C ASP A 53 11.74 -16.02 2.52
N ALA A 54 11.27 -15.61 3.69
CA ALA A 54 12.04 -14.79 4.65
C ALA A 54 12.83 -15.60 5.68
N LYS A 55 12.68 -16.94 5.69
CA LYS A 55 13.35 -17.86 6.64
C LYS A 55 13.04 -17.57 8.11
N LYS A 56 11.86 -17.06 8.40
CA LYS A 56 11.36 -16.83 9.76
C LYS A 56 10.89 -18.12 10.42
N ILE A 57 10.90 -18.17 11.74
CA ILE A 57 10.23 -19.23 12.50
C ILE A 57 8.70 -19.05 12.41
N HIS A 58 7.95 -20.11 12.65
CA HIS A 58 6.49 -20.11 12.50
C HIS A 58 5.84 -18.98 13.32
N ALA A 59 6.19 -18.84 14.59
CA ALA A 59 5.59 -17.82 15.47
C ALA A 59 5.79 -16.38 14.94
N GLU A 60 6.98 -16.06 14.41
CA GLU A 60 7.25 -14.75 13.81
C GLU A 60 6.51 -14.55 12.49
N ALA A 61 6.40 -15.62 11.68
CA ALA A 61 5.69 -15.56 10.42
C ALA A 61 4.18 -15.32 10.62
N ILE A 62 3.56 -16.03 11.56
CA ILE A 62 2.15 -15.83 11.94
C ILE A 62 1.96 -14.45 12.57
N GLY A 63 2.88 -14.02 13.45
CA GLY A 63 2.84 -12.68 14.05
C GLY A 63 2.88 -11.56 13.00
N GLU A 64 3.65 -11.73 11.93
CA GLU A 64 3.68 -10.76 10.83
C GLU A 64 2.34 -10.68 10.06
N VAL A 65 1.69 -11.83 9.83
CA VAL A 65 0.34 -11.81 9.21
C VAL A 65 -0.68 -11.20 10.16
N GLN A 66 -0.59 -11.49 11.47
CA GLN A 66 -1.47 -10.87 12.47
C GLN A 66 -1.31 -9.34 12.48
N GLU A 67 -0.10 -8.83 12.36
CA GLU A 67 0.16 -7.39 12.25
C GLU A 67 -0.50 -6.77 11.01
N ALA A 68 -0.49 -7.47 9.88
CA ALA A 68 -1.22 -7.04 8.69
C ALA A 68 -2.74 -6.99 8.92
N ILE A 69 -3.29 -7.94 9.68
CA ILE A 69 -4.69 -7.98 10.08
C ILE A 69 -5.03 -6.80 11.00
N ASP A 70 -4.19 -6.51 11.99
CA ASP A 70 -4.37 -5.40 12.92
C ASP A 70 -4.39 -4.06 12.18
N MET A 71 -3.59 -3.92 11.13
CA MET A 71 -3.61 -2.75 10.25
C MET A 71 -4.91 -2.62 9.45
N CYS A 72 -5.52 -3.73 9.06
CA CYS A 72 -6.87 -3.68 8.46
C CYS A 72 -7.89 -3.13 9.47
N ASP A 73 -7.89 -3.62 10.70
CA ASP A 73 -8.82 -3.17 11.74
C ASP A 73 -8.61 -1.69 12.08
N PHE A 74 -7.36 -1.24 12.19
CA PHE A 74 -7.03 0.17 12.37
C PHE A 74 -7.52 1.05 11.21
N ALA A 75 -7.27 0.65 9.97
CA ALA A 75 -7.69 1.40 8.78
C ALA A 75 -9.22 1.47 8.65
N VAL A 76 -9.95 0.42 9.05
CA VAL A 76 -11.42 0.44 9.12
C VAL A 76 -11.90 1.54 10.07
N GLY A 77 -11.31 1.66 11.25
CA GLY A 77 -11.60 2.74 12.19
C GLY A 77 -11.33 4.12 11.59
N LEU A 78 -10.16 4.30 10.96
CA LEU A 78 -9.77 5.54 10.30
C LEU A 78 -10.71 5.94 9.17
N SER A 79 -11.34 4.99 8.48
CA SER A 79 -12.28 5.30 7.39
C SER A 79 -13.44 6.21 7.80
N ARG A 80 -13.73 6.29 9.10
CA ARG A 80 -14.75 7.16 9.69
C ARG A 80 -14.18 8.41 10.37
N GLN A 81 -12.86 8.59 10.34
CA GLN A 81 -12.14 9.67 11.02
C GLN A 81 -11.37 10.56 10.03
N LEU A 82 -11.67 10.48 8.73
CA LEU A 82 -11.07 11.33 7.71
C LEU A 82 -11.79 12.68 7.63
N TYR A 83 -11.84 13.38 8.76
CA TYR A 83 -12.42 14.72 8.88
C TYR A 83 -11.33 15.74 9.20
N GLY A 84 -11.52 16.96 8.68
CA GLY A 84 -10.66 18.10 8.97
C GLY A 84 -11.35 19.10 9.89
N LEU A 85 -10.65 20.20 10.17
CA LEU A 85 -11.12 21.27 11.01
C LEU A 85 -12.14 22.15 10.27
N THR A 86 -13.13 22.66 11.00
CA THR A 86 -13.92 23.83 10.60
C THR A 86 -13.44 25.01 11.43
N ILE A 87 -12.93 26.03 10.77
CA ILE A 87 -12.18 27.14 11.38
C ILE A 87 -12.95 28.44 11.20
N GLN A 88 -12.96 29.30 12.21
CA GLN A 88 -13.53 30.62 12.10
C GLN A 88 -12.68 31.52 11.18
N SER A 89 -13.35 32.36 10.41
CA SER A 89 -12.70 33.36 9.55
C SER A 89 -12.77 34.73 10.20
N GLU A 90 -11.72 35.54 10.06
CA GLU A 90 -11.74 36.98 10.37
C GLU A 90 -12.51 37.77 9.32
N ARG A 91 -12.91 37.18 8.19
CA ARG A 91 -13.69 37.82 7.12
C ARG A 91 -15.18 37.55 7.31
N PRO A 92 -16.04 38.55 7.21
CA PRO A 92 -17.49 38.35 7.23
C PRO A 92 -17.93 37.39 6.12
N GLU A 93 -18.93 36.55 6.41
CA GLU A 93 -19.54 35.60 5.44
C GLU A 93 -18.58 34.58 4.84
N HIS A 94 -17.39 34.37 5.44
CA HIS A 94 -16.43 33.37 5.03
C HIS A 94 -16.40 32.20 6.02
N LYS A 95 -16.25 30.97 5.46
CA LYS A 95 -16.04 29.74 6.21
C LYS A 95 -14.71 29.12 5.77
N LEU A 96 -13.87 28.77 6.72
CA LEU A 96 -12.64 28.01 6.48
C LEU A 96 -12.86 26.54 6.83
N GLN A 97 -12.42 25.67 5.97
CA GLN A 97 -12.54 24.22 6.17
C GLN A 97 -11.29 23.50 5.67
N GLU A 98 -10.79 22.60 6.49
CA GLU A 98 -9.76 21.64 6.11
C GLU A 98 -10.43 20.40 5.52
N VAL A 99 -9.94 19.93 4.38
CA VAL A 99 -10.46 18.74 3.69
C VAL A 99 -9.30 17.86 3.24
N TYR A 100 -9.35 16.58 3.62
CA TYR A 100 -8.38 15.58 3.17
C TYR A 100 -8.80 14.96 1.84
N ASN A 101 -7.95 15.12 0.82
CA ASN A 101 -8.17 14.55 -0.51
C ASN A 101 -7.19 13.38 -0.77
N PRO A 102 -7.59 12.35 -1.54
CA PRO A 102 -6.69 11.31 -1.99
C PRO A 102 -5.47 11.88 -2.74
N LEU A 103 -4.32 11.29 -2.53
CA LEU A 103 -3.08 11.66 -3.24
C LEU A 103 -3.11 11.23 -4.70
N GLY A 104 -3.60 10.02 -4.97
CA GLY A 104 -3.60 9.41 -6.30
C GLY A 104 -3.02 7.99 -6.26
N VAL A 105 -1.92 7.76 -6.95
CA VAL A 105 -1.20 6.48 -6.93
C VAL A 105 -0.12 6.50 -5.86
N VAL A 106 -0.11 5.48 -4.99
CA VAL A 106 0.91 5.26 -3.96
C VAL A 106 1.79 4.10 -4.38
N GLY A 107 3.07 4.37 -4.59
CA GLY A 107 4.09 3.33 -4.80
C GLY A 107 4.56 2.78 -3.45
N VAL A 108 4.64 1.46 -3.33
CA VAL A 108 5.13 0.79 -2.13
C VAL A 108 6.25 -0.16 -2.51
N ILE A 109 7.43 0.03 -1.94
CA ILE A 109 8.58 -0.87 -2.09
C ILE A 109 8.84 -1.52 -0.73
N THR A 110 8.85 -2.86 -0.69
CA THR A 110 9.09 -3.61 0.54
C THR A 110 10.33 -4.49 0.46
N ALA A 111 10.99 -4.64 1.60
CA ALA A 111 12.14 -5.52 1.76
C ALA A 111 11.68 -6.98 2.00
N PHE A 112 12.63 -7.91 1.92
CA PHE A 112 12.35 -9.34 2.06
C PHE A 112 12.07 -9.79 3.49
N ASN A 113 12.53 -9.03 4.49
CA ASN A 113 12.48 -9.43 5.90
C ASN A 113 11.10 -9.22 6.58
N PHE A 114 10.28 -8.28 6.06
CA PHE A 114 8.89 -8.06 6.45
C PHE A 114 8.01 -7.86 5.20
N PRO A 115 7.82 -8.94 4.40
CA PRO A 115 7.20 -8.83 3.09
C PRO A 115 5.69 -8.60 3.12
N CYS A 116 5.01 -8.98 4.21
CA CYS A 116 3.56 -8.86 4.38
C CYS A 116 3.17 -7.61 5.18
N ALA A 117 3.65 -7.47 6.41
CA ALA A 117 3.21 -6.42 7.33
C ALA A 117 3.49 -5.00 6.80
N VAL A 118 4.72 -4.74 6.35
CA VAL A 118 5.11 -3.41 5.86
C VAL A 118 4.30 -2.98 4.64
N TRP A 119 4.00 -3.90 3.75
CA TRP A 119 3.08 -3.62 2.65
C TRP A 119 1.68 -3.31 3.17
N ALA A 120 1.16 -4.11 4.09
CA ALA A 120 -0.20 -3.95 4.63
C ALA A 120 -0.38 -2.59 5.31
N TRP A 121 0.61 -2.08 6.06
CA TRP A 121 0.57 -0.74 6.66
C TRP A 121 0.30 0.33 5.61
N ASN A 122 1.06 0.29 4.53
CA ASN A 122 0.92 1.26 3.44
C ASN A 122 -0.36 1.05 2.65
N HIS A 123 -0.67 -0.20 2.31
CA HIS A 123 -1.82 -0.56 1.48
C HIS A 123 -3.15 -0.21 2.14
N CYS A 124 -3.36 -0.64 3.38
CA CYS A 124 -4.64 -0.42 4.07
C CYS A 124 -4.94 1.07 4.26
N LEU A 125 -3.93 1.85 4.66
CA LEU A 125 -4.08 3.30 4.81
C LEU A 125 -4.31 4.00 3.47
N ALA A 126 -3.56 3.64 2.44
CA ALA A 126 -3.74 4.21 1.11
C ALA A 126 -5.15 3.95 0.57
N MET A 127 -5.67 2.71 0.76
CA MET A 127 -6.99 2.30 0.27
C MET A 127 -8.12 3.08 0.94
N VAL A 128 -8.14 3.19 2.26
CA VAL A 128 -9.22 3.93 2.96
C VAL A 128 -9.15 5.43 2.66
N CYS A 129 -7.97 5.96 2.36
CA CYS A 129 -7.80 7.34 1.92
C CYS A 129 -8.18 7.58 0.44
N GLY A 130 -8.56 6.54 -0.32
CA GLY A 130 -9.04 6.68 -1.70
C GLY A 130 -7.95 6.67 -2.76
N ASN A 131 -6.79 6.11 -2.45
CA ASN A 131 -5.66 5.94 -3.37
C ASN A 131 -5.66 4.55 -4.00
N SER A 132 -4.93 4.36 -5.10
CA SER A 132 -4.50 3.05 -5.60
C SER A 132 -3.07 2.77 -5.16
N VAL A 133 -2.67 1.50 -5.16
CA VAL A 133 -1.34 1.06 -4.74
C VAL A 133 -0.65 0.29 -5.87
N VAL A 134 0.59 0.67 -6.14
CA VAL A 134 1.52 -0.07 -6.99
C VAL A 134 2.61 -0.63 -6.08
N TRP A 135 2.60 -1.93 -5.88
CA TRP A 135 3.48 -2.63 -4.95
C TRP A 135 4.61 -3.37 -5.65
N LYS A 136 5.83 -3.02 -5.31
CA LYS A 136 7.02 -3.76 -5.67
C LYS A 136 7.55 -4.48 -4.45
N GLY A 137 7.19 -5.75 -4.30
CA GLY A 137 7.78 -6.63 -3.30
C GLY A 137 9.24 -6.95 -3.60
N SER A 138 9.93 -7.51 -2.62
CA SER A 138 11.25 -8.08 -2.85
C SER A 138 11.13 -9.33 -3.74
N PRO A 139 11.98 -9.53 -4.75
CA PRO A 139 11.97 -10.75 -5.56
C PRO A 139 12.25 -12.01 -4.74
N LYS A 140 12.84 -11.87 -3.55
CA LYS A 140 13.05 -12.97 -2.59
C LYS A 140 11.79 -13.38 -1.83
N ALA A 141 10.71 -12.60 -1.92
CA ALA A 141 9.47 -12.83 -1.19
C ALA A 141 8.25 -12.91 -2.12
N LYS A 142 8.44 -13.50 -3.30
CA LYS A 142 7.40 -13.57 -4.32
C LYS A 142 6.19 -14.41 -3.89
N ASN A 143 6.39 -15.54 -3.19
CA ASN A 143 5.28 -16.35 -2.71
C ASN A 143 4.37 -15.58 -1.74
N VAL A 144 4.95 -14.72 -0.89
CA VAL A 144 4.20 -13.85 0.01
C VAL A 144 3.41 -12.80 -0.78
N THR A 145 4.06 -12.14 -1.74
CA THR A 145 3.42 -11.15 -2.61
C THR A 145 2.21 -11.75 -3.35
N ASP A 146 2.38 -12.93 -3.94
CA ASP A 146 1.32 -13.62 -4.68
C ASP A 146 0.16 -14.03 -3.75
N SER A 147 0.45 -14.54 -2.54
CA SER A 147 -0.57 -14.93 -1.56
C SER A 147 -1.38 -13.72 -1.07
N CYS A 148 -0.71 -12.62 -0.76
CA CYS A 148 -1.37 -11.37 -0.37
C CYS A 148 -2.25 -10.80 -1.49
N LYS A 149 -1.76 -10.83 -2.74
CA LYS A 149 -2.54 -10.39 -3.91
C LYS A 149 -3.80 -11.25 -4.11
N GLN A 150 -3.69 -12.57 -3.94
CA GLN A 150 -4.85 -13.47 -4.02
C GLN A 150 -5.87 -13.19 -2.93
N ALA A 151 -5.43 -12.93 -1.69
CA ALA A 151 -6.33 -12.53 -0.60
C ALA A 151 -7.05 -11.22 -0.90
N TRP A 152 -6.35 -10.24 -1.47
CA TRP A 152 -6.94 -8.99 -1.95
C TRP A 152 -8.01 -9.23 -3.01
N ASP A 153 -7.73 -10.03 -4.03
CA ASP A 153 -8.64 -10.29 -5.13
C ASP A 153 -9.94 -10.92 -4.65
N ARG A 154 -9.84 -11.89 -3.73
CA ARG A 154 -11.03 -12.50 -3.10
C ARG A 154 -11.82 -11.50 -2.26
N ALA A 155 -11.14 -10.61 -1.55
CA ALA A 155 -11.81 -9.56 -0.77
C ALA A 155 -12.64 -8.63 -1.67
N VAL A 156 -12.09 -8.24 -2.82
CA VAL A 156 -12.82 -7.42 -3.80
C VAL A 156 -14.05 -8.16 -4.33
N GLU A 157 -13.90 -9.44 -4.73
CA GLU A 157 -15.01 -10.26 -5.21
C GLU A 157 -16.14 -10.39 -4.20
N LYS A 158 -15.80 -10.55 -2.91
CA LYS A 158 -16.78 -10.65 -1.82
C LYS A 158 -17.45 -9.33 -1.48
N THR A 159 -16.78 -8.21 -1.73
CA THR A 159 -17.28 -6.88 -1.35
C THR A 159 -18.08 -6.22 -2.47
N PHE A 160 -17.65 -6.39 -3.70
CA PHE A 160 -18.20 -5.72 -4.87
C PHE A 160 -18.65 -6.74 -5.92
N PRO A 161 -19.96 -6.79 -6.28
CA PRO A 161 -20.44 -7.62 -7.38
C PRO A 161 -19.95 -7.07 -8.72
N GLU A 162 -20.10 -7.85 -9.80
CA GLU A 162 -19.88 -7.34 -11.15
C GLU A 162 -20.76 -6.08 -11.43
N PRO A 163 -20.26 -5.09 -12.18
CA PRO A 163 -18.97 -5.04 -12.89
C PRO A 163 -17.79 -4.50 -12.04
N TRP A 164 -17.94 -4.40 -10.73
CA TRP A 164 -16.97 -3.75 -9.84
C TRP A 164 -15.77 -4.63 -9.46
N PHE A 165 -15.68 -5.87 -9.97
CA PHE A 165 -14.48 -6.72 -9.82
C PHE A 165 -13.20 -6.07 -10.34
N LYS A 166 -13.32 -5.05 -11.20
CA LYS A 166 -12.20 -4.23 -11.65
C LYS A 166 -11.42 -3.56 -10.50
N PHE A 167 -12.02 -3.39 -9.31
CA PHE A 167 -11.33 -2.87 -8.13
C PHE A 167 -10.20 -3.77 -7.61
N LYS A 168 -10.05 -4.99 -8.10
CA LYS A 168 -8.82 -5.77 -7.92
C LYS A 168 -7.59 -5.00 -8.41
N ASN A 169 -7.76 -4.19 -9.45
CA ASN A 169 -6.72 -3.39 -10.05
C ASN A 169 -6.29 -2.16 -9.20
N LEU A 170 -6.96 -1.91 -8.06
CA LEU A 170 -6.48 -0.94 -7.07
C LEU A 170 -5.13 -1.34 -6.46
N LEU A 171 -4.85 -2.65 -6.42
CA LEU A 171 -3.54 -3.19 -6.08
C LEU A 171 -2.90 -3.75 -7.34
N GLN A 172 -1.88 -3.07 -7.82
CA GLN A 172 -1.01 -3.52 -8.90
C GLN A 172 0.31 -4.03 -8.32
N VAL A 173 0.86 -5.09 -8.90
CA VAL A 173 2.15 -5.66 -8.49
C VAL A 173 3.17 -5.44 -9.59
N VAL A 174 4.33 -4.93 -9.23
CA VAL A 174 5.49 -4.77 -10.09
C VAL A 174 6.51 -5.87 -9.74
N ASP A 175 6.67 -6.81 -10.64
CA ASP A 175 7.72 -7.83 -10.54
C ASP A 175 9.04 -7.27 -11.05
N GLY A 176 10.07 -7.25 -10.19
CA GLY A 176 11.38 -6.74 -10.57
C GLY A 176 12.30 -6.51 -9.37
N ASP A 177 13.45 -5.91 -9.62
CA ASP A 177 14.45 -5.64 -8.60
C ASP A 177 14.82 -4.15 -8.54
N LYS A 178 16.06 -3.80 -8.73
CA LYS A 178 16.56 -2.42 -8.59
C LYS A 178 16.03 -1.50 -9.69
N GLU A 179 16.00 -1.96 -10.92
CA GLU A 179 15.62 -1.15 -12.07
C GLU A 179 14.16 -0.69 -11.97
N GLU A 180 13.25 -1.59 -11.63
CA GLU A 180 11.83 -1.26 -11.46
C GLU A 180 11.59 -0.34 -10.25
N ALA A 181 12.39 -0.48 -9.18
CA ALA A 181 12.36 0.47 -8.06
C ALA A 181 12.80 1.88 -8.50
N GLU A 182 13.79 1.98 -9.36
CA GLU A 182 14.24 3.23 -9.95
C GLU A 182 13.17 3.83 -10.88
N TRP A 183 12.50 3.02 -11.71
CA TRP A 183 11.36 3.47 -12.51
C TRP A 183 10.25 4.07 -11.64
N MET A 184 9.91 3.41 -10.53
CA MET A 184 8.91 3.94 -9.59
C MET A 184 9.34 5.26 -8.95
N ALA A 185 10.63 5.42 -8.66
CA ALA A 185 11.15 6.66 -8.09
C ALA A 185 11.13 7.83 -9.08
N ASP A 186 11.38 7.56 -10.36
CA ASP A 186 11.40 8.56 -11.43
C ASP A 186 9.98 8.93 -11.92
N ASP A 187 8.98 8.06 -11.72
CA ASP A 187 7.65 8.23 -12.28
C ASP A 187 6.84 9.31 -11.56
N SER A 188 6.55 10.40 -12.26
CA SER A 188 5.75 11.52 -11.75
C SER A 188 4.28 11.16 -11.47
N ASN A 189 3.78 10.04 -12.00
CA ASN A 189 2.43 9.55 -11.70
C ASN A 189 2.33 8.88 -10.33
N ILE A 190 3.46 8.49 -9.72
CA ILE A 190 3.49 8.02 -8.33
C ILE A 190 3.53 9.24 -7.40
N ASN A 191 2.38 9.55 -6.80
CA ASN A 191 2.19 10.74 -5.97
C ASN A 191 2.88 10.64 -4.60
N LEU A 192 3.04 9.43 -4.08
CA LEU A 192 3.82 9.13 -2.87
C LEU A 192 4.56 7.82 -3.10
N LEU A 193 5.87 7.82 -2.85
CA LEU A 193 6.67 6.59 -2.81
C LEU A 193 7.01 6.26 -1.36
N SER A 194 6.50 5.15 -0.84
CA SER A 194 6.93 4.56 0.43
C SER A 194 7.92 3.43 0.15
N ALA A 195 9.14 3.55 0.64
CA ALA A 195 10.21 2.60 0.34
C ALA A 195 10.91 2.14 1.64
N THR A 196 10.80 0.85 1.91
CA THR A 196 11.44 0.18 3.04
C THR A 196 12.58 -0.72 2.56
N GLY A 197 13.76 -0.53 3.12
CA GLY A 197 14.93 -1.33 2.75
C GLY A 197 16.24 -0.80 3.30
N SER A 198 17.35 -1.07 2.60
CA SER A 198 18.67 -0.64 3.04
C SER A 198 18.87 0.88 2.90
N THR A 199 19.76 1.43 3.75
CA THR A 199 20.20 2.83 3.61
C THR A 199 20.77 3.13 2.22
N ALA A 200 21.46 2.15 1.61
CA ALA A 200 21.98 2.28 0.24
C ALA A 200 20.83 2.44 -0.79
N MET A 201 19.75 1.68 -0.65
CA MET A 201 18.55 1.84 -1.48
C MET A 201 17.96 3.25 -1.29
N GLY A 202 17.76 3.69 -0.06
CA GLY A 202 17.22 5.03 0.23
C GLY A 202 18.05 6.14 -0.40
N LYS A 203 19.38 6.05 -0.30
CA LYS A 203 20.31 7.00 -0.94
C LYS A 203 20.23 6.99 -2.47
N ALA A 204 19.90 5.85 -3.07
CA ALA A 204 19.72 5.75 -4.53
C ALA A 204 18.38 6.32 -5.00
N LEU A 205 17.28 6.11 -4.25
CA LEU A 205 15.93 6.51 -4.65
C LEU A 205 15.59 7.96 -4.27
N ALA A 206 16.07 8.45 -3.12
CA ALA A 206 15.70 9.78 -2.63
C ALA A 206 16.02 10.93 -3.60
N PRO A 207 17.21 10.99 -4.23
CA PRO A 207 17.50 12.04 -5.21
C PRO A 207 16.57 12.01 -6.42
N ARG A 208 16.16 10.80 -6.87
CA ARG A 208 15.25 10.62 -8.02
C ARG A 208 13.86 11.18 -7.72
N VAL A 209 13.30 10.81 -6.55
CA VAL A 209 12.00 11.34 -6.11
C VAL A 209 12.05 12.85 -5.90
N SER A 210 13.13 13.36 -5.32
CA SER A 210 13.30 14.80 -5.09
C SER A 210 13.45 15.58 -6.40
N ALA A 211 14.11 15.03 -7.42
CA ALA A 211 14.28 15.66 -8.73
C ALA A 211 12.94 15.97 -9.41
N ARG A 212 11.91 15.18 -9.17
CA ARG A 212 10.53 15.42 -9.65
C ARG A 212 9.61 16.11 -8.65
N MET A 213 10.15 16.64 -7.54
CA MET A 213 9.39 17.23 -6.43
C MET A 213 8.33 16.28 -5.84
N GLY A 214 8.59 14.96 -5.90
CA GLY A 214 7.70 13.91 -5.41
C GLY A 214 7.73 13.79 -3.90
N LYS A 215 6.65 13.22 -3.34
CA LYS A 215 6.59 12.85 -1.91
C LYS A 215 7.20 11.48 -1.70
N ALA A 216 7.95 11.31 -0.62
CA ALA A 216 8.50 10.03 -0.24
C ALA A 216 8.46 9.81 1.27
N LEU A 217 8.35 8.53 1.65
CA LEU A 217 8.53 8.03 3.00
C LEU A 217 9.58 6.94 2.93
N TYR A 218 10.62 7.03 3.76
CA TYR A 218 11.72 6.06 3.77
C TYR A 218 11.85 5.44 5.14
N GLU A 219 11.72 4.11 5.19
CA GLU A 219 12.03 3.27 6.33
C GLU A 219 13.33 2.51 6.04
N LEU A 220 14.42 2.98 6.61
CA LEU A 220 15.77 2.51 6.27
C LEU A 220 16.42 1.79 7.45
N GLY A 221 17.62 1.25 7.21
CA GLY A 221 18.39 0.59 8.26
C GLY A 221 18.70 1.50 9.45
N GLY A 222 18.52 0.97 10.64
CA GLY A 222 18.84 1.62 11.90
C GLY A 222 20.09 1.06 12.55
N ASN A 223 20.51 1.67 13.63
CA ASN A 223 21.60 1.21 14.50
C ASN A 223 21.17 1.34 15.97
N ASN A 224 20.43 0.34 16.43
CA ASN A 224 19.97 0.29 17.82
C ASN A 224 21.11 -0.12 18.76
N GLY A 225 21.27 0.62 19.85
CA GLY A 225 22.15 0.21 20.94
C GLY A 225 21.43 -0.74 21.90
N MET A 226 22.12 -1.79 22.31
CA MET A 226 21.70 -2.63 23.44
C MET A 226 22.58 -2.27 24.63
N ILE A 227 21.98 -1.93 25.78
CA ILE A 227 22.64 -1.60 27.03
C ILE A 227 22.42 -2.74 28.02
#